data_5a24a60d2a7a87b77b01a0609398f66e
#
_entry.id   5a24a60d2a7a87b77b01a0609398f66e
#
_cell.length_a   1.000
_cell.length_b   1.000
_cell.length_c   1.000
_cell.angle_alpha   90.00
_cell.angle_beta   90.00
_cell.angle_gamma   90.00
#
_symmetry.space_group_name_H-M   'P 1'
#
loop_
_entity.id
_entity.type
_entity.pdbx_description
1 polymer ?
#
loop_
_entity_poly.entity_id
_entity_poly.type
_entity_poly.pdbx_seq_one_letter_code
_entity_poly.pdbx_strand_id
1 'polypeptide(L)'
;MPELESLIEQKLIEQLIYGDSQWTYRPDLKTEADLWNNFKYILEQNNKDRLDGEPLSDSEFEQVKNQLQFSTFYKAGEWLVGENGKVMVHVQRDTKKLHLVVMNHEHIAGGSSVYEVINQYSALKDDDAASRDRRFDVTLMINGLPMIHIELKNRQHSYMEAFNQIKKYIGEGQFRGIFSAVQMFVISNGVDTKYFSAASDTELKKEFISGWVDRNNQPVSDYIDFAKNVLKIPQAHEMIARYTVLDNEAKRLILLRPYQIHAIEAIREASRTGKSGFVWHTTGSGKTLTSYKATRNLLMDIPALDKAISL
;
A
#
# COMPACT_ATOMS: atom_id res chain seq x y z
N MET A 1 -18.55 18.36 22.30
CA MET A 1 -18.84 16.92 22.16
C MET A 1 -17.65 16.29 21.48
N PRO A 2 -17.22 15.08 21.84
CA PRO A 2 -16.17 14.40 21.09
C PRO A 2 -16.66 14.16 19.66
N GLU A 3 -15.73 14.34 18.72
CA GLU A 3 -16.02 14.06 17.31
C GLU A 3 -16.27 12.56 17.14
N LEU A 4 -17.38 12.21 16.51
CA LEU A 4 -17.72 10.81 16.27
C LEU A 4 -16.72 10.19 15.28
N GLU A 5 -16.42 8.92 15.43
CA GLU A 5 -15.52 8.15 14.54
C GLU A 5 -15.99 8.24 13.08
N SER A 6 -17.31 8.17 12.85
CA SER A 6 -17.89 8.35 11.52
C SER A 6 -17.62 9.73 10.89
N LEU A 7 -17.51 10.78 11.70
CA LEU A 7 -17.19 12.12 11.20
C LEU A 7 -15.70 12.24 10.83
N ILE A 8 -14.81 11.60 11.60
CA ILE A 8 -13.38 11.51 11.28
C ILE A 8 -13.20 10.77 9.96
N GLU A 9 -13.91 9.64 9.79
CA GLU A 9 -13.90 8.85 8.55
C GLU A 9 -14.38 9.68 7.36
N GLN A 10 -15.53 10.35 7.49
CA GLN A 10 -16.08 11.18 6.43
C GLN A 10 -15.10 12.28 6.00
N LYS A 11 -14.52 13.02 6.95
CA LYS A 11 -13.54 14.09 6.65
C LYS A 11 -12.28 13.55 5.99
N LEU A 12 -11.83 12.37 6.40
CA LEU A 12 -10.67 11.71 5.76
C LEU A 12 -10.99 11.38 4.31
N ILE A 13 -12.16 10.78 4.04
CA ILE A 13 -12.59 10.46 2.68
C ILE A 13 -12.73 11.73 1.85
N GLU A 14 -13.35 12.79 2.37
CA GLU A 14 -13.44 14.08 1.69
C GLU A 14 -12.06 14.64 1.33
N GLN A 15 -11.08 14.59 2.25
CA GLN A 15 -9.70 15.01 1.97
C GLN A 15 -9.04 14.15 0.89
N LEU A 16 -9.32 12.86 0.82
CA LEU A 16 -8.75 11.96 -0.17
C LEU A 16 -9.36 12.16 -1.56
N ILE A 17 -10.62 12.57 -1.65
CA ILE A 17 -11.33 12.77 -2.92
C ILE A 17 -11.06 14.16 -3.51
N TYR A 18 -11.03 15.18 -2.65
CA TYR A 18 -10.93 16.58 -3.07
C TYR A 18 -9.50 17.10 -2.95
N GLY A 19 -9.18 18.13 -3.74
CA GLY A 19 -7.88 18.76 -3.74
C GLY A 19 -6.79 17.94 -4.44
N ASP A 20 -5.60 17.94 -3.86
CA ASP A 20 -4.40 17.34 -4.48
C ASP A 20 -4.32 15.81 -4.33
N SER A 21 -5.22 15.18 -3.59
CA SER A 21 -5.13 13.74 -3.27
C SER A 21 -5.63 12.83 -4.38
N GLN A 22 -6.68 13.22 -5.10
CA GLN A 22 -7.17 12.62 -6.36
C GLN A 22 -7.60 11.14 -6.31
N TRP A 23 -8.07 10.64 -5.17
CA TRP A 23 -8.65 9.31 -5.07
C TRP A 23 -10.10 9.31 -5.58
N THR A 24 -10.52 8.21 -6.19
CA THR A 24 -11.92 7.97 -6.59
C THR A 24 -12.64 7.22 -5.49
N TYR A 25 -13.70 7.82 -4.93
CA TYR A 25 -14.50 7.14 -3.90
C TYR A 25 -15.45 6.11 -4.51
N ARG A 26 -15.42 4.90 -3.98
CA ARG A 26 -16.21 3.76 -4.43
C ARG A 26 -17.07 3.20 -3.29
N PRO A 27 -18.18 3.91 -2.95
CA PRO A 27 -19.11 3.46 -1.90
C PRO A 27 -19.89 2.19 -2.28
N ASP A 28 -19.87 1.81 -3.54
CA ASP A 28 -20.50 0.62 -4.10
C ASP A 28 -19.75 -0.68 -3.81
N LEU A 29 -18.47 -0.62 -3.51
CA LEU A 29 -17.62 -1.80 -3.26
C LEU A 29 -17.68 -2.19 -1.78
N LYS A 30 -18.57 -3.11 -1.42
CA LYS A 30 -18.86 -3.50 -0.02
C LYS A 30 -18.57 -4.96 0.30
N THR A 31 -18.50 -5.81 -0.70
CA THR A 31 -18.28 -7.26 -0.56
C THR A 31 -17.03 -7.70 -1.29
N GLU A 32 -16.53 -8.88 -0.95
CA GLU A 32 -15.38 -9.48 -1.65
C GLU A 32 -15.67 -9.70 -3.14
N ALA A 33 -16.89 -10.07 -3.47
CA ALA A 33 -17.31 -10.23 -4.86
C ALA A 33 -17.25 -8.92 -5.64
N ASP A 34 -17.67 -7.79 -5.03
CA ASP A 34 -17.57 -6.47 -5.65
C ASP A 34 -16.11 -6.11 -5.92
N LEU A 35 -15.22 -6.36 -4.96
CA LEU A 35 -13.79 -6.08 -5.09
C LEU A 35 -13.14 -6.91 -6.19
N TRP A 36 -13.42 -8.21 -6.26
CA TRP A 36 -12.90 -9.07 -7.32
C TRP A 36 -13.44 -8.70 -8.71
N ASN A 37 -14.70 -8.30 -8.81
CA ASN A 37 -15.28 -7.83 -10.06
C ASN A 37 -14.65 -6.51 -10.52
N ASN A 38 -14.43 -5.59 -9.59
CA ASN A 38 -13.73 -4.33 -9.86
C ASN A 38 -12.28 -4.58 -10.30
N PHE A 39 -11.57 -5.47 -9.61
CA PHE A 39 -10.21 -5.85 -9.97
C PHE A 39 -10.15 -6.49 -11.37
N LYS A 40 -11.07 -7.44 -11.68
CA LYS A 40 -11.17 -8.06 -13.00
C LYS A 40 -11.34 -7.00 -14.08
N TYR A 41 -12.28 -6.10 -13.89
CA TYR A 41 -12.55 -5.02 -14.85
C TYR A 41 -11.30 -4.16 -15.09
N ILE A 42 -10.62 -3.71 -14.05
CA ILE A 42 -9.40 -2.89 -14.18
C ILE A 42 -8.27 -3.67 -14.86
N LEU A 43 -8.06 -4.94 -14.48
CA LEU A 43 -7.07 -5.82 -15.10
C LEU A 43 -7.31 -5.98 -16.60
N GLU A 44 -8.55 -6.22 -17.01
CA GLU A 44 -8.93 -6.34 -18.42
C GLU A 44 -8.73 -5.02 -19.17
N GLN A 45 -9.13 -3.87 -18.59
CA GLN A 45 -8.93 -2.57 -19.22
C GLN A 45 -7.43 -2.26 -19.47
N ASN A 46 -6.59 -2.58 -18.49
CA ASN A 46 -5.15 -2.34 -18.57
C ASN A 46 -4.40 -3.33 -19.49
N ASN A 47 -5.04 -4.42 -19.89
CA ASN A 47 -4.43 -5.48 -20.71
C ASN A 47 -5.21 -5.79 -21.97
N LYS A 48 -6.02 -4.88 -22.52
CA LYS A 48 -6.83 -5.11 -23.72
C LYS A 48 -6.04 -5.70 -24.88
N ASP A 49 -4.86 -5.15 -25.14
CA ASP A 49 -4.00 -5.62 -26.25
C ASP A 49 -3.45 -7.03 -25.99
N ARG A 50 -3.19 -7.38 -24.72
CA ARG A 50 -2.69 -8.72 -24.34
C ARG A 50 -3.77 -9.78 -24.33
N LEU A 51 -5.00 -9.35 -24.15
CA LEU A 51 -6.20 -10.18 -24.18
C LEU A 51 -6.79 -10.34 -25.59
N ASP A 52 -6.20 -9.69 -26.60
CA ASP A 52 -6.69 -9.66 -27.97
C ASP A 52 -8.16 -9.16 -28.05
N GLY A 53 -8.59 -8.33 -27.09
CA GLY A 53 -9.95 -7.81 -26.95
C GLY A 53 -10.97 -8.79 -26.33
N GLU A 54 -10.58 -10.01 -26.00
CA GLU A 54 -11.46 -11.00 -25.35
C GLU A 54 -11.34 -10.93 -23.83
N PRO A 55 -12.44 -10.76 -23.06
CA PRO A 55 -12.40 -10.74 -21.61
C PRO A 55 -11.97 -12.10 -21.04
N LEU A 56 -11.53 -12.10 -19.80
CA LEU A 56 -11.19 -13.31 -19.06
C LEU A 56 -12.45 -14.14 -18.78
N SER A 57 -12.42 -15.43 -19.12
CA SER A 57 -13.42 -16.38 -18.68
C SER A 57 -13.37 -16.57 -17.15
N ASP A 58 -14.40 -17.18 -16.57
CA ASP A 58 -14.43 -17.43 -15.12
C ASP A 58 -13.28 -18.35 -14.68
N SER A 59 -12.97 -19.38 -15.48
CA SER A 59 -11.85 -20.29 -15.18
C SER A 59 -10.49 -19.61 -15.28
N GLU A 60 -10.30 -18.69 -16.21
CA GLU A 60 -9.08 -17.87 -16.33
C GLU A 60 -8.97 -16.89 -15.16
N PHE A 61 -10.08 -16.28 -14.76
CA PHE A 61 -10.07 -15.38 -13.62
C PHE A 61 -9.85 -16.10 -12.28
N GLU A 62 -10.30 -17.34 -12.12
CA GLU A 62 -9.93 -18.17 -10.96
C GLU A 62 -8.42 -18.44 -10.90
N GLN A 63 -7.73 -18.62 -12.04
CA GLN A 63 -6.26 -18.72 -12.04
C GLN A 63 -5.60 -17.42 -11.50
N VAL A 64 -6.17 -16.26 -11.83
CA VAL A 64 -5.71 -14.97 -11.32
C VAL A 64 -5.93 -14.88 -9.82
N LYS A 65 -7.12 -15.17 -9.31
CA LYS A 65 -7.43 -15.14 -7.87
C LYS A 65 -6.50 -16.05 -7.07
N ASN A 66 -6.23 -17.26 -7.58
CA ASN A 66 -5.34 -18.21 -6.91
C ASN A 66 -3.90 -17.67 -6.75
N GLN A 67 -3.41 -16.89 -7.70
CA GLN A 67 -2.09 -16.25 -7.61
C GLN A 67 -2.05 -15.09 -6.63
N LEU A 68 -3.21 -14.47 -6.35
CA LEU A 68 -3.34 -13.31 -5.46
C LEU A 68 -3.76 -13.70 -4.03
N GLN A 69 -3.85 -14.99 -3.71
CA GLN A 69 -4.06 -15.49 -2.36
C GLN A 69 -2.71 -15.70 -1.67
N PHE A 70 -2.19 -14.65 -1.08
CA PHE A 70 -0.89 -14.71 -0.41
C PHE A 70 -1.01 -15.31 0.99
N SER A 71 -0.12 -16.24 1.31
CA SER A 71 -0.06 -16.86 2.64
C SER A 71 0.49 -15.92 3.71
N THR A 72 1.25 -14.90 3.31
CA THR A 72 1.80 -13.86 4.20
C THR A 72 1.89 -12.54 3.47
N PHE A 73 1.86 -11.42 4.22
CA PHE A 73 2.10 -10.08 3.65
C PHE A 73 3.48 -9.96 3.00
N TYR A 74 4.47 -10.68 3.51
CA TYR A 74 5.80 -10.75 2.91
C TYR A 74 5.73 -11.35 1.48
N LYS A 75 4.97 -12.42 1.26
CA LYS A 75 4.80 -13.02 -0.05
C LYS A 75 4.09 -12.10 -1.03
N ALA A 76 3.11 -11.34 -0.56
CA ALA A 76 2.50 -10.27 -1.36
C ALA A 76 3.54 -9.20 -1.73
N GLY A 77 4.38 -8.79 -0.79
CA GLY A 77 5.48 -7.85 -1.04
C GLY A 77 6.52 -8.38 -2.03
N GLU A 78 6.90 -9.67 -1.95
CA GLU A 78 7.78 -10.30 -2.95
C GLU A 78 7.18 -10.20 -4.36
N TRP A 79 5.90 -10.54 -4.50
CA TRP A 79 5.19 -10.45 -5.78
C TRP A 79 5.11 -9.00 -6.28
N LEU A 80 4.88 -8.02 -5.39
CA LEU A 80 4.79 -6.60 -5.73
C LEU A 80 6.13 -5.99 -6.19
N VAL A 81 7.26 -6.63 -5.94
CA VAL A 81 8.55 -6.20 -6.52
C VAL A 81 8.50 -6.23 -8.05
N GLY A 82 7.80 -7.23 -8.60
CA GLY A 82 7.65 -7.39 -10.04
C GLY A 82 8.95 -7.72 -10.78
N GLU A 83 8.82 -7.87 -12.07
CA GLU A 83 9.93 -8.06 -13.00
C GLU A 83 10.08 -6.81 -13.88
N ASN A 84 11.24 -6.18 -13.86
CA ASN A 84 11.50 -4.93 -14.60
C ASN A 84 10.44 -3.85 -14.33
N GLY A 85 10.05 -3.68 -13.07
CA GLY A 85 9.05 -2.69 -12.66
C GLY A 85 7.60 -3.06 -12.95
N LYS A 86 7.33 -4.25 -13.51
CA LYS A 86 5.97 -4.72 -13.83
C LYS A 86 5.58 -5.87 -12.93
N VAL A 87 4.48 -5.71 -12.23
CA VAL A 87 3.84 -6.75 -11.42
C VAL A 87 2.82 -7.45 -12.29
N MET A 88 2.92 -8.75 -12.43
CA MET A 88 2.12 -9.53 -13.39
C MET A 88 1.44 -10.74 -12.73
N VAL A 89 0.35 -11.16 -13.35
CA VAL A 89 -0.27 -12.49 -13.17
C VAL A 89 -0.23 -13.26 -14.50
N HIS A 90 -0.28 -14.56 -14.40
CA HIS A 90 -0.18 -15.45 -15.55
C HIS A 90 -1.48 -16.23 -15.70
N VAL A 91 -1.98 -16.29 -16.93
CA VAL A 91 -3.20 -17.01 -17.26
C VAL A 91 -2.93 -17.96 -18.42
N GLN A 92 -3.36 -19.21 -18.27
CA GLN A 92 -3.35 -20.17 -19.38
C GLN A 92 -4.67 -20.06 -20.15
N ARG A 93 -4.60 -19.57 -21.40
CA ARG A 93 -5.72 -19.54 -22.36
C ARG A 93 -5.40 -20.53 -23.46
N ASP A 94 -6.11 -21.65 -23.49
CA ASP A 94 -5.84 -22.77 -24.40
C ASP A 94 -4.34 -23.17 -24.38
N THR A 95 -3.66 -23.00 -25.50
CA THR A 95 -2.21 -23.30 -25.66
C THR A 95 -1.32 -22.11 -25.38
N LYS A 96 -1.89 -20.90 -25.14
CA LYS A 96 -1.16 -19.62 -24.98
C LYS A 96 -1.09 -19.23 -23.51
N LYS A 97 0.09 -18.87 -23.05
CA LYS A 97 0.28 -18.27 -21.70
C LYS A 97 0.23 -16.75 -21.82
N LEU A 98 -0.74 -16.12 -21.16
CA LEU A 98 -0.89 -14.69 -21.09
C LEU A 98 -0.17 -14.14 -19.84
N HIS A 99 0.50 -13.00 -20.01
CA HIS A 99 1.17 -12.27 -18.94
C HIS A 99 0.47 -10.93 -18.77
N LEU A 100 -0.42 -10.83 -17.78
CA LEU A 100 -1.24 -9.65 -17.55
C LEU A 100 -0.59 -8.74 -16.51
N VAL A 101 -0.40 -7.48 -16.87
CA VAL A 101 0.17 -6.47 -15.96
C VAL A 101 -0.90 -6.00 -15.00
N VAL A 102 -0.64 -6.20 -13.71
CA VAL A 102 -1.48 -5.73 -12.60
C VAL A 102 -1.05 -4.32 -12.19
N MET A 103 0.26 -4.09 -12.10
CA MET A 103 0.81 -2.80 -11.70
C MET A 103 2.11 -2.53 -12.46
N ASN A 104 2.33 -1.28 -12.84
CA ASN A 104 3.58 -0.84 -13.45
C ASN A 104 4.18 0.30 -12.62
N HIS A 105 5.32 0.05 -11.99
CA HIS A 105 6.00 1.01 -11.14
C HIS A 105 6.58 2.22 -11.88
N GLU A 106 6.62 2.18 -13.21
CA GLU A 106 6.93 3.35 -14.05
C GLU A 106 5.73 4.30 -14.18
N HIS A 107 4.50 3.81 -13.96
CA HIS A 107 3.24 4.55 -14.10
C HIS A 107 2.68 5.03 -12.76
N ILE A 108 3.51 5.40 -11.80
CA ILE A 108 3.06 6.02 -10.55
C ILE A 108 2.44 7.39 -10.88
N ALA A 109 1.21 7.61 -10.43
CA ALA A 109 0.39 8.80 -10.69
C ALA A 109 -0.03 9.03 -12.14
N GLY A 110 0.03 8.01 -12.98
CA GLY A 110 -0.37 8.16 -14.38
C GLY A 110 -0.51 6.84 -15.12
N GLY A 111 -0.73 6.92 -16.41
CA GLY A 111 -0.82 5.78 -17.30
C GLY A 111 -1.98 4.85 -16.94
N SER A 112 -1.67 3.62 -16.61
CA SER A 112 -2.63 2.55 -16.28
C SER A 112 -2.99 2.48 -14.78
N SER A 113 -2.54 3.44 -13.95
CA SER A 113 -2.80 3.38 -12.50
C SER A 113 -4.18 3.95 -12.15
N VAL A 114 -4.98 3.15 -11.46
CA VAL A 114 -6.31 3.48 -10.94
C VAL A 114 -6.22 3.54 -9.41
N TYR A 115 -6.73 4.63 -8.83
CA TYR A 115 -6.66 4.89 -7.39
C TYR A 115 -8.08 5.06 -6.85
N GLU A 116 -8.46 4.16 -5.95
CA GLU A 116 -9.80 4.10 -5.39
C GLU A 116 -9.74 4.06 -3.86
N VAL A 117 -10.73 4.69 -3.22
CA VAL A 117 -10.94 4.61 -1.77
C VAL A 117 -12.29 3.99 -1.49
N ILE A 118 -12.29 2.99 -0.63
CA ILE A 118 -13.49 2.33 -0.10
C ILE A 118 -13.58 2.50 1.41
N ASN A 119 -14.78 2.38 1.95
CA ASN A 119 -15.01 2.40 3.39
C ASN A 119 -16.05 1.38 3.81
N GLN A 120 -16.07 1.07 5.10
CA GLN A 120 -17.06 0.20 5.73
C GLN A 120 -17.24 -1.14 4.98
N TYR A 121 -16.11 -1.69 4.50
CA TYR A 121 -16.09 -3.00 3.88
C TYR A 121 -16.46 -4.06 4.92
N SER A 122 -17.42 -4.93 4.58
CA SER A 122 -17.82 -6.04 5.44
C SER A 122 -16.88 -7.22 5.20
N ALA A 123 -15.94 -7.44 6.13
CA ALA A 123 -15.06 -8.58 6.07
C ALA A 123 -15.85 -9.90 6.14
N LEU A 124 -15.32 -10.94 5.47
CA LEU A 124 -15.97 -12.24 5.37
C LEU A 124 -16.34 -12.79 6.75
N LYS A 125 -17.59 -13.24 6.86
CA LYS A 125 -18.04 -14.08 7.99
C LYS A 125 -17.55 -15.50 7.72
N ASP A 126 -16.84 -16.09 8.69
CA ASP A 126 -16.81 -17.53 8.76
C ASP A 126 -18.21 -17.99 9.19
N ASP A 127 -18.68 -19.13 8.65
CA ASP A 127 -20.03 -19.71 8.93
C ASP A 127 -20.31 -20.00 10.41
N ASP A 128 -19.34 -19.79 11.29
CA ASP A 128 -19.52 -19.89 12.73
C ASP A 128 -20.28 -18.66 13.26
N ALA A 129 -21.45 -18.92 13.80
CA ALA A 129 -22.43 -17.95 14.30
C ALA A 129 -21.92 -16.99 15.41
N ALA A 130 -20.66 -17.07 15.80
CA ALA A 130 -20.00 -16.22 16.80
C ALA A 130 -19.17 -15.07 16.19
N SER A 131 -18.96 -15.03 14.86
CA SER A 131 -18.16 -13.97 14.26
C SER A 131 -19.01 -12.70 14.14
N ARG A 132 -18.66 -11.68 14.92
CA ARG A 132 -19.26 -10.35 14.82
C ARG A 132 -18.98 -9.76 13.44
N ASP A 133 -19.97 -8.99 12.89
CA ASP A 133 -19.74 -8.17 11.71
C ASP A 133 -18.49 -7.31 11.91
N ARG A 134 -17.42 -7.62 11.17
CA ARG A 134 -16.20 -6.81 11.15
C ARG A 134 -16.30 -5.86 9.96
N ARG A 135 -16.14 -4.60 10.23
CA ARG A 135 -16.11 -3.57 9.19
C ARG A 135 -14.76 -2.91 9.21
N PHE A 136 -14.16 -2.84 8.07
CA PHE A 136 -12.94 -2.10 7.84
C PHE A 136 -13.27 -0.63 7.60
N ASP A 137 -12.66 0.29 8.32
CA ASP A 137 -13.01 1.71 8.25
C ASP A 137 -12.73 2.28 6.86
N VAL A 138 -11.47 2.45 6.49
CA VAL A 138 -11.09 2.98 5.17
C VAL A 138 -9.99 2.13 4.56
N THR A 139 -10.08 1.86 3.26
CA THR A 139 -9.04 1.15 2.51
C THR A 139 -8.74 1.86 1.20
N LEU A 140 -7.45 2.07 0.93
CA LEU A 140 -6.96 2.62 -0.32
C LEU A 140 -6.53 1.50 -1.25
N MET A 141 -7.05 1.54 -2.47
CA MET A 141 -6.83 0.51 -3.47
C MET A 141 -6.04 1.08 -4.66
N ILE A 142 -5.08 0.31 -5.13
CA ILE A 142 -4.33 0.63 -6.34
C ILE A 142 -4.59 -0.48 -7.36
N ASN A 143 -5.10 -0.11 -8.53
CA ASN A 143 -5.52 -1.03 -9.57
C ASN A 143 -6.47 -2.12 -9.08
N GLY A 144 -7.41 -1.74 -8.21
CA GLY A 144 -8.41 -2.65 -7.65
C GLY A 144 -7.91 -3.56 -6.52
N LEU A 145 -6.61 -3.48 -6.12
CA LEU A 145 -6.05 -4.25 -5.00
C LEU A 145 -5.96 -3.40 -3.73
N PRO A 146 -6.45 -3.88 -2.58
CA PRO A 146 -6.25 -3.24 -1.29
C PRO A 146 -4.77 -3.16 -0.94
N MET A 147 -4.23 -1.93 -0.81
CA MET A 147 -2.81 -1.71 -0.54
C MET A 147 -2.54 -1.07 0.81
N ILE A 148 -3.41 -0.14 1.23
CA ILE A 148 -3.29 0.57 2.50
C ILE A 148 -4.61 0.47 3.24
N HIS A 149 -4.58 -0.06 4.45
CA HIS A 149 -5.76 -0.09 5.32
C HIS A 149 -5.59 0.90 6.46
N ILE A 150 -6.65 1.67 6.74
CA ILE A 150 -6.69 2.74 7.73
C ILE A 150 -7.75 2.39 8.76
N GLU A 151 -7.35 2.30 10.03
CA GLU A 151 -8.23 2.07 11.16
C GLU A 151 -8.32 3.34 12.01
N LEU A 152 -9.54 3.76 12.31
CA LEU A 152 -9.84 5.01 12.98
C LEU A 152 -10.41 4.78 14.38
N LYS A 153 -10.15 5.71 15.27
CA LYS A 153 -10.80 5.82 16.58
C LYS A 153 -11.18 7.28 16.82
N ASN A 154 -12.16 7.51 17.67
CA ASN A 154 -12.48 8.87 18.06
C ASN A 154 -11.40 9.43 19.01
N ARG A 155 -11.36 10.76 19.16
CA ARG A 155 -10.34 11.48 19.91
C ARG A 155 -10.21 11.13 21.40
N GLN A 156 -11.19 10.46 21.97
CA GLN A 156 -11.17 10.01 23.39
C GLN A 156 -10.36 8.72 23.56
N HIS A 157 -10.11 8.00 22.48
CA HIS A 157 -9.40 6.74 22.47
C HIS A 157 -7.95 6.94 22.05
N SER A 158 -7.09 6.07 22.56
CA SER A 158 -5.71 6.02 22.07
C SER A 158 -5.66 5.41 20.67
N TYR A 159 -4.80 5.92 19.77
CA TYR A 159 -4.52 5.27 18.50
C TYR A 159 -4.04 3.81 18.67
N MET A 160 -3.54 3.46 19.86
CA MET A 160 -3.17 2.08 20.17
C MET A 160 -4.36 1.11 20.20
N GLU A 161 -5.58 1.61 20.37
CA GLU A 161 -6.77 0.76 20.25
C GLU A 161 -7.00 0.33 18.79
N ALA A 162 -6.77 1.25 17.83
CA ALA A 162 -6.77 0.91 16.41
C ALA A 162 -5.67 -0.11 16.07
N PHE A 163 -4.46 0.03 16.63
CA PHE A 163 -3.39 -0.96 16.47
C PHE A 163 -3.80 -2.34 16.98
N ASN A 164 -4.36 -2.41 18.16
CA ASN A 164 -4.82 -3.67 18.75
C ASN A 164 -5.97 -4.29 17.94
N GLN A 165 -6.83 -3.46 17.34
CA GLN A 165 -7.91 -3.91 16.49
C GLN A 165 -7.38 -4.53 15.20
N ILE A 166 -6.43 -3.89 14.51
CA ILE A 166 -5.76 -4.45 13.33
C ILE A 166 -5.08 -5.78 13.70
N LYS A 167 -4.33 -5.82 14.79
CA LYS A 167 -3.67 -7.04 15.27
C LYS A 167 -4.67 -8.18 15.50
N LYS A 168 -5.81 -7.88 16.09
CA LYS A 168 -6.91 -8.82 16.28
C LYS A 168 -7.47 -9.31 14.95
N TYR A 169 -7.74 -8.41 13.99
CA TYR A 169 -8.25 -8.76 12.66
C TYR A 169 -7.29 -9.66 11.90
N ILE A 170 -5.98 -9.43 12.00
CA ILE A 170 -4.96 -10.31 11.40
C ILE A 170 -5.01 -11.68 12.05
N GLY A 171 -5.04 -11.78 13.38
CA GLY A 171 -5.13 -13.05 14.12
C GLY A 171 -6.43 -13.82 13.85
N GLU A 172 -7.51 -13.13 13.53
CA GLU A 172 -8.79 -13.70 13.10
C GLU A 172 -8.82 -14.06 11.59
N GLY A 173 -7.72 -13.83 10.84
CA GLY A 173 -7.64 -14.14 9.41
C GLY A 173 -8.51 -13.24 8.52
N GLN A 174 -8.85 -12.02 8.95
CA GLN A 174 -9.69 -11.10 8.18
C GLN A 174 -8.96 -10.50 6.96
N PHE A 175 -7.62 -10.46 6.99
CA PHE A 175 -6.80 -10.03 5.86
C PHE A 175 -6.43 -11.21 4.96
N ARG A 176 -7.45 -11.90 4.43
CA ARG A 176 -7.34 -13.02 3.47
C ARG A 176 -7.96 -12.63 2.11
N GLY A 177 -7.92 -13.54 1.15
CA GLY A 177 -8.44 -13.29 -0.19
C GLY A 177 -7.76 -12.06 -0.80
N ILE A 178 -8.51 -11.15 -1.39
CA ILE A 178 -7.98 -9.93 -2.02
C ILE A 178 -7.23 -9.02 -1.01
N PHE A 179 -7.62 -9.03 0.28
CA PHE A 179 -6.95 -8.25 1.34
C PHE A 179 -5.59 -8.81 1.76
N SER A 180 -5.20 -9.99 1.32
CA SER A 180 -3.85 -10.51 1.55
C SER A 180 -2.75 -9.69 0.86
N ALA A 181 -3.13 -8.81 -0.07
CA ALA A 181 -2.23 -7.90 -0.77
C ALA A 181 -1.85 -6.63 0.03
N VAL A 182 -2.52 -6.34 1.16
CA VAL A 182 -2.26 -5.15 1.98
C VAL A 182 -0.79 -5.09 2.41
N GLN A 183 -0.16 -3.92 2.27
CA GLN A 183 1.26 -3.71 2.56
C GLN A 183 1.50 -2.72 3.70
N MET A 184 0.57 -1.81 3.92
CA MET A 184 0.70 -0.74 4.90
C MET A 184 -0.57 -0.58 5.72
N PHE A 185 -0.40 -0.39 7.01
CA PHE A 185 -1.45 0.02 7.92
C PHE A 185 -1.25 1.45 8.39
N VAL A 186 -2.36 2.16 8.52
CA VAL A 186 -2.43 3.49 9.14
C VAL A 186 -3.42 3.42 10.29
N ILE A 187 -3.08 4.03 11.41
CA ILE A 187 -3.93 4.11 12.60
C ILE A 187 -4.05 5.57 13.04
N SER A 188 -5.24 6.00 13.40
CA SER A 188 -5.46 7.36 13.86
C SER A 188 -6.61 7.47 14.85
N ASN A 189 -6.50 8.44 15.76
CA ASN A 189 -7.61 8.90 16.58
C ASN A 189 -8.03 10.35 16.23
N GLY A 190 -7.63 10.81 15.04
CA GLY A 190 -7.91 12.18 14.56
C GLY A 190 -6.85 13.21 15.00
N VAL A 191 -6.06 12.92 16.03
CA VAL A 191 -5.01 13.82 16.55
C VAL A 191 -3.63 13.20 16.40
N ASP A 192 -3.53 11.91 16.68
CA ASP A 192 -2.32 11.13 16.54
C ASP A 192 -2.48 10.10 15.44
N THR A 193 -1.71 10.26 14.36
CA THR A 193 -1.70 9.36 13.20
C THR A 193 -0.34 8.69 13.08
N LYS A 194 -0.36 7.38 12.90
CA LYS A 194 0.84 6.55 12.78
C LYS A 194 0.66 5.57 11.63
N TYR A 195 1.78 5.02 11.16
CA TYR A 195 1.78 4.00 10.12
C TYR A 195 2.83 2.92 10.40
N PHE A 196 2.63 1.75 9.82
CA PHE A 196 3.55 0.62 9.91
C PHE A 196 3.33 -0.36 8.75
N SER A 197 4.32 -1.21 8.48
CA SER A 197 4.22 -2.26 7.47
C SER A 197 3.29 -3.38 7.92
N ALA A 198 2.63 -4.02 6.97
CA ALA A 198 1.85 -5.22 7.24
C ALA A 198 2.77 -6.37 7.69
N ALA A 199 2.34 -7.11 8.68
CA ALA A 199 3.03 -8.28 9.24
C ALA A 199 2.01 -9.20 9.90
N SER A 200 2.40 -10.43 10.27
CA SER A 200 1.56 -11.32 11.05
C SER A 200 1.26 -10.72 12.45
N ASP A 201 0.21 -11.17 13.09
CA ASP A 201 -0.19 -10.71 14.42
C ASP A 201 0.91 -10.91 15.48
N THR A 202 1.68 -12.00 15.35
CA THR A 202 2.81 -12.32 16.24
C THR A 202 4.04 -11.45 15.98
N GLU A 203 4.21 -10.96 14.76
CA GLU A 203 5.32 -10.11 14.34
C GLU A 203 5.04 -8.63 14.51
N LEU A 204 3.77 -8.22 14.59
CA LEU A 204 3.39 -6.84 14.84
C LEU A 204 3.82 -6.38 16.23
N LYS A 205 4.78 -5.47 16.26
CA LYS A 205 5.34 -4.87 17.49
C LYS A 205 5.19 -3.36 17.46
N LYS A 206 5.02 -2.78 18.64
CA LYS A 206 4.87 -1.32 18.82
C LYS A 206 6.09 -0.53 18.32
N GLU A 207 7.28 -1.12 18.36
CA GLU A 207 8.54 -0.51 17.90
C GLU A 207 8.57 -0.23 16.40
N PHE A 208 7.70 -0.89 15.63
CA PHE A 208 7.59 -0.66 14.18
C PHE A 208 6.62 0.45 13.81
N ILE A 209 5.86 0.97 14.78
CA ILE A 209 4.95 2.08 14.57
C ILE A 209 5.78 3.37 14.38
N SER A 210 5.52 4.07 13.27
CA SER A 210 6.19 5.33 12.93
C SER A 210 5.19 6.47 12.85
N GLY A 211 5.57 7.65 13.35
CA GLY A 211 4.89 8.90 13.03
C GLY A 211 5.52 9.54 11.80
N TRP A 212 4.78 10.40 11.10
CA TRP A 212 5.34 11.18 10.02
C TRP A 212 5.97 12.48 10.54
N VAL A 213 7.06 12.89 9.90
CA VAL A 213 7.63 14.24 10.04
C VAL A 213 7.78 14.84 8.65
N ASP A 214 7.66 16.15 8.56
CA ASP A 214 7.88 16.88 7.31
C ASP A 214 9.40 17.04 7.01
N ARG A 215 9.72 17.71 5.89
CA ARG A 215 11.11 17.98 5.48
C ARG A 215 11.88 18.88 6.47
N ASN A 216 11.19 19.60 7.34
CA ASN A 216 11.74 20.43 8.40
C ASN A 216 11.82 19.69 9.74
N ASN A 217 11.58 18.36 9.73
CA ASN A 217 11.53 17.49 10.89
C ASN A 217 10.44 17.88 11.92
N GLN A 218 9.36 18.53 11.45
CA GLN A 218 8.20 18.83 12.27
C GLN A 218 7.21 17.66 12.26
N PRO A 219 6.70 17.23 13.42
CA PRO A 219 5.72 16.16 13.50
C PRO A 219 4.43 16.51 12.75
N VAL A 220 3.93 15.56 11.95
CA VAL A 220 2.65 15.61 11.24
C VAL A 220 1.75 14.55 11.88
N SER A 221 1.02 14.96 12.92
CA SER A 221 0.21 14.04 13.73
C SER A 221 -1.28 14.07 13.37
N ASP A 222 -1.81 15.22 12.96
CA ASP A 222 -3.20 15.36 12.53
C ASP A 222 -3.48 14.47 11.31
N TYR A 223 -4.61 13.77 11.30
CA TYR A 223 -4.94 12.78 10.27
C TYR A 223 -5.18 13.40 8.88
N ILE A 224 -5.69 14.63 8.81
CA ILE A 224 -5.87 15.36 7.56
C ILE A 224 -4.51 15.81 7.00
N ASP A 225 -3.63 16.34 7.86
CA ASP A 225 -2.30 16.72 7.44
C ASP A 225 -1.46 15.49 7.07
N PHE A 226 -1.64 14.38 7.75
CA PHE A 226 -1.03 13.11 7.37
C PHE A 226 -1.53 12.66 5.98
N ALA A 227 -2.83 12.74 5.72
CA ALA A 227 -3.39 12.41 4.41
C ALA A 227 -2.81 13.27 3.28
N LYS A 228 -2.66 14.57 3.49
CA LYS A 228 -2.03 15.50 2.54
C LYS A 228 -0.55 15.19 2.27
N ASN A 229 0.17 14.64 3.25
CA ASN A 229 1.61 14.38 3.13
C ASN A 229 1.90 12.96 2.64
N VAL A 230 1.14 11.96 3.09
CA VAL A 230 1.47 10.53 2.92
C VAL A 230 0.47 9.80 2.03
N LEU A 231 -0.83 10.12 2.14
CA LEU A 231 -1.89 9.39 1.45
C LEU A 231 -2.34 10.00 0.13
N LYS A 232 -1.81 11.15 -0.26
CA LYS A 232 -2.06 11.72 -1.60
C LYS A 232 -1.34 10.92 -2.68
N ILE A 233 -1.81 11.02 -3.92
CA ILE A 233 -1.14 10.49 -5.10
C ILE A 233 -0.09 11.53 -5.58
N PRO A 234 1.16 11.14 -5.86
CA PRO A 234 1.70 9.77 -5.99
C PRO A 234 2.22 9.15 -4.69
N GLN A 235 2.31 9.91 -3.60
CA GLN A 235 3.02 9.54 -2.39
C GLN A 235 2.56 8.20 -1.80
N ALA A 236 1.25 7.96 -1.73
CA ALA A 236 0.71 6.69 -1.23
C ALA A 236 1.20 5.48 -2.05
N HIS A 237 1.26 5.60 -3.37
CA HIS A 237 1.79 4.53 -4.23
C HIS A 237 3.30 4.36 -4.04
N GLU A 238 4.04 5.46 -3.90
CA GLU A 238 5.48 5.41 -3.63
C GLU A 238 5.80 4.76 -2.28
N MET A 239 4.96 4.95 -1.25
CA MET A 239 5.11 4.24 0.03
C MET A 239 5.16 2.73 -0.18
N ILE A 240 4.30 2.19 -1.03
CA ILE A 240 4.23 0.76 -1.34
C ILE A 240 5.38 0.33 -2.25
N ALA A 241 5.56 1.00 -3.39
CA ALA A 241 6.48 0.56 -4.44
C ALA A 241 7.95 0.94 -4.17
N ARG A 242 8.18 2.14 -3.60
CA ARG A 242 9.51 2.76 -3.51
C ARG A 242 10.09 2.82 -2.11
N TYR A 243 9.26 2.78 -1.06
CA TYR A 243 9.71 2.97 0.32
C TYR A 243 9.46 1.76 1.23
N THR A 244 8.97 0.66 0.65
CA THR A 244 8.92 -0.64 1.30
C THR A 244 10.15 -1.48 0.91
N VAL A 245 10.77 -2.12 1.87
CA VAL A 245 11.94 -3.00 1.70
C VAL A 245 11.59 -4.39 2.19
N LEU A 246 12.02 -5.40 1.45
CA LEU A 246 11.90 -6.80 1.84
C LEU A 246 13.13 -7.23 2.64
N ASP A 247 12.91 -7.63 3.88
CA ASP A 247 13.90 -8.33 4.68
C ASP A 247 13.79 -9.84 4.37
N ASN A 248 14.67 -10.32 3.49
CA ASN A 248 14.63 -11.70 3.02
C ASN A 248 15.05 -12.70 4.10
N GLU A 249 15.81 -12.28 5.08
CA GLU A 249 16.26 -13.12 6.19
C GLU A 249 15.13 -13.31 7.20
N ALA A 250 14.55 -12.22 7.66
CA ALA A 250 13.46 -12.25 8.62
C ALA A 250 12.07 -12.47 7.99
N LYS A 251 11.96 -12.54 6.64
CA LYS A 251 10.71 -12.72 5.89
C LYS A 251 9.63 -11.69 6.24
N ARG A 252 10.04 -10.43 6.39
CA ARG A 252 9.16 -9.33 6.78
C ARG A 252 9.30 -8.12 5.85
N LEU A 253 8.28 -7.26 5.90
CA LEU A 253 8.27 -5.97 5.25
C LEU A 253 8.85 -4.91 6.21
N ILE A 254 9.66 -4.02 5.67
CA ILE A 254 10.16 -2.84 6.38
C ILE A 254 9.71 -1.61 5.61
N LEU A 255 8.84 -0.83 6.22
CA LEU A 255 8.43 0.47 5.68
C LEU A 255 9.39 1.52 6.22
N LEU A 256 10.01 2.28 5.32
CA LEU A 256 11.03 3.26 5.68
C LEU A 256 10.46 4.37 6.58
N ARG A 257 11.29 4.90 7.45
CA ARG A 257 10.95 6.04 8.30
C ARG A 257 11.03 7.36 7.51
N PRO A 258 10.32 8.41 7.92
CA PRO A 258 10.25 9.67 7.17
C PRO A 258 11.61 10.25 6.81
N TYR A 259 12.55 10.31 7.74
CA TYR A 259 13.89 10.84 7.49
C TYR A 259 14.67 10.05 6.43
N GLN A 260 14.45 8.73 6.33
CA GLN A 260 15.04 7.89 5.27
C GLN A 260 14.41 8.21 3.92
N ILE A 261 13.07 8.39 3.89
CA ILE A 261 12.33 8.76 2.68
C ILE A 261 12.80 10.12 2.18
N HIS A 262 12.87 11.12 3.04
CA HIS A 262 13.35 12.46 2.68
C HIS A 262 14.79 12.45 2.18
N ALA A 263 15.65 11.62 2.76
CA ALA A 263 17.02 11.43 2.28
C ALA A 263 17.05 10.83 0.86
N ILE A 264 16.23 9.81 0.60
CA ILE A 264 16.10 9.18 -0.74
C ILE A 264 15.57 10.18 -1.76
N GLU A 265 14.55 10.96 -1.42
CA GLU A 265 14.00 12.01 -2.29
C GLU A 265 15.06 13.08 -2.63
N ALA A 266 15.84 13.52 -1.64
CA ALA A 266 16.93 14.47 -1.85
C ALA A 266 18.03 13.90 -2.78
N ILE A 267 18.39 12.63 -2.62
CA ILE A 267 19.34 11.93 -3.51
C ILE A 267 18.78 11.87 -4.94
N ARG A 268 17.50 11.51 -5.11
CA ARG A 268 16.84 11.46 -6.43
C ARG A 268 16.84 12.83 -7.12
N GLU A 269 16.52 13.88 -6.39
CA GLU A 269 16.51 15.25 -6.90
C GLU A 269 17.92 15.72 -7.31
N ALA A 270 18.93 15.48 -6.46
CA ALA A 270 20.31 15.79 -6.76
C ALA A 270 20.82 15.03 -7.99
N SER A 271 20.50 13.75 -8.12
CA SER A 271 20.91 12.91 -9.25
C SER A 271 20.31 13.38 -10.58
N ARG A 272 19.05 13.82 -10.58
CA ARG A 272 18.39 14.37 -11.79
C ARG A 272 19.03 15.68 -12.27
N THR A 273 19.59 16.45 -11.35
CA THR A 273 20.24 17.74 -11.64
C THR A 273 21.76 17.65 -11.78
N GLY A 274 22.33 16.43 -11.71
CA GLY A 274 23.78 16.20 -11.79
C GLY A 274 24.55 16.78 -10.61
N LYS A 275 23.89 16.99 -9.48
CA LYS A 275 24.51 17.55 -8.28
C LYS A 275 25.04 16.45 -7.36
N SER A 276 26.22 16.67 -6.81
CA SER A 276 26.75 15.89 -5.69
C SER A 276 26.21 16.39 -4.35
N GLY A 277 26.22 15.51 -3.35
CA GLY A 277 25.77 15.87 -2.02
C GLY A 277 26.18 14.85 -0.98
N PHE A 278 25.79 15.08 0.26
CA PHE A 278 25.96 14.14 1.34
C PHE A 278 24.68 14.05 2.17
N VAL A 279 24.48 12.89 2.77
CA VAL A 279 23.37 12.64 3.69
C VAL A 279 23.94 12.38 5.09
N TRP A 280 23.51 13.17 6.04
CA TRP A 280 23.99 13.07 7.42
C TRP A 280 23.11 12.10 8.21
N HIS A 281 23.67 10.96 8.56
CA HIS A 281 23.00 9.93 9.35
C HIS A 281 23.77 9.62 10.63
N THR A 282 23.06 9.47 11.75
CA THR A 282 23.64 8.98 13.00
C THR A 282 23.90 7.47 12.94
N THR A 283 24.71 6.96 13.87
CA THR A 283 24.92 5.52 14.02
C THR A 283 23.59 4.82 14.36
N GLY A 284 23.32 3.68 13.73
CA GLY A 284 22.09 2.92 13.95
C GLY A 284 20.83 3.45 13.27
N SER A 285 20.89 4.55 12.51
CA SER A 285 19.74 5.13 11.82
C SER A 285 19.35 4.44 10.50
N GLY A 286 19.95 3.30 10.17
CA GLY A 286 19.63 2.55 8.96
C GLY A 286 20.27 3.10 7.68
N LYS A 287 21.50 3.63 7.74
CA LYS A 287 22.26 4.12 6.58
C LYS A 287 22.27 3.13 5.41
N THR A 288 22.60 1.87 5.68
CA THR A 288 22.67 0.79 4.68
C THR A 288 21.32 0.61 3.97
N LEU A 289 20.22 0.62 4.72
CA LEU A 289 18.87 0.48 4.18
C LEU A 289 18.48 1.66 3.29
N THR A 290 18.81 2.89 3.73
CA THR A 290 18.59 4.12 2.97
C THR A 290 19.39 4.12 1.67
N SER A 291 20.69 3.79 1.73
CA SER A 291 21.59 3.72 0.58
C SER A 291 21.13 2.67 -0.43
N TYR A 292 20.82 1.45 0.04
CA TYR A 292 20.30 0.37 -0.79
C TYR A 292 19.04 0.80 -1.55
N LYS A 293 18.06 1.38 -0.83
CA LYS A 293 16.79 1.76 -1.46
C LYS A 293 16.92 2.97 -2.38
N ALA A 294 17.77 3.94 -2.04
CA ALA A 294 18.10 5.07 -2.91
C ALA A 294 18.70 4.58 -4.24
N THR A 295 19.71 3.71 -4.16
CA THR A 295 20.36 3.11 -5.32
C THR A 295 19.38 2.37 -6.21
N ARG A 296 18.54 1.52 -5.62
CA ARG A 296 17.54 0.76 -6.36
C ARG A 296 16.51 1.66 -7.05
N ASN A 297 16.05 2.71 -6.37
CA ASN A 297 15.11 3.66 -6.95
C ASN A 297 15.76 4.45 -8.12
N LEU A 298 17.02 4.83 -8.00
CA LEU A 298 17.74 5.52 -9.08
C LEU A 298 17.89 4.66 -10.34
N LEU A 299 18.22 3.37 -10.17
CA LEU A 299 18.31 2.42 -11.29
C LEU A 299 16.96 2.23 -12.01
N MET A 300 15.85 2.35 -11.28
CA MET A 300 14.51 2.31 -11.87
C MET A 300 14.12 3.62 -12.53
N ASP A 301 14.48 4.77 -11.94
CA ASP A 301 14.08 6.10 -12.41
C ASP A 301 14.90 6.63 -13.58
N ILE A 302 16.12 6.13 -13.76
CA ILE A 302 17.08 6.64 -14.76
C ILE A 302 17.52 5.48 -15.66
N PRO A 303 16.83 5.25 -16.80
CA PRO A 303 17.11 4.12 -17.70
C PRO A 303 18.54 4.09 -18.25
N ALA A 304 19.25 5.21 -18.24
CA ALA A 304 20.64 5.31 -18.67
C ALA A 304 21.66 4.80 -17.63
N LEU A 305 21.19 4.46 -16.41
CA LEU A 305 22.05 3.88 -15.36
C LEU A 305 21.98 2.35 -15.43
N ASP A 306 23.06 1.74 -15.91
CA ASP A 306 23.16 0.27 -15.98
C ASP A 306 23.52 -0.36 -14.63
N LYS A 307 24.23 0.38 -13.78
CA LYS A 307 24.70 -0.10 -12.47
C LYS A 307 24.97 1.05 -11.50
N ALA A 308 24.91 0.71 -10.23
CA ALA A 308 25.34 1.58 -9.13
C ALA A 308 26.31 0.82 -8.22
N ILE A 309 27.28 1.53 -7.67
CA ILE A 309 28.29 0.97 -6.75
C ILE A 309 28.08 1.65 -5.40
N SER A 310 27.87 0.85 -4.35
CA SER A 310 27.86 1.30 -2.96
C SER A 310 29.14 0.77 -2.29
N LEU A 311 29.92 1.68 -1.72
CA LEU A 311 31.17 1.38 -1.02
C LEU A 311 30.98 1.44 0.49
#